data_71329848af74d18708ff21ab786cbf06
#
_entry.id   71329848af74d18708ff21ab786cbf06
#
_cell.length_a   1.000
_cell.length_b   1.000
_cell.length_c   1.000
_cell.angle_alpha   90.00
_cell.angle_beta   90.00
_cell.angle_gamma   90.00
#
_symmetry.space_group_name_H-M   'P 1'
#
loop_
_entity.id
_entity.type
_entity.pdbx_description
1 polymer ?
#
loop_
_entity_poly.entity_id
_entity_poly.type
_entity_poly.pdbx_seq_one_letter_code
_entity_poly.pdbx_strand_id
1 'polypeptide(L)'
;MQNLAGRTAFVTGGASGIGLGIAKALSGAGMNVVIADIRDDHLEAAKAELGNPKRVLALKLDVTDRKDFARAADAAEAGFGKIHVLCNNAGVAVVGPTALATYADWDWVMGVNLGGTINGIVTILPRIQRHGEGGHIVNTASMSGLLPHSGATIYGTSKGAAVAMMECMRGELEPEGIICSAFCPGAVQSNIAKAGETRPPKLADSGYAEADKGRQQNDKFFHLFRTKEEIGERVLQGILNDELYIMTHSEFRQGVEDRAQAMCAAVPNLPENEEYKKTFGFLFRNPIHAAEAARQRGLKP
;
A
#
# COMPACT_ATOMS: atom_id res chain seq x y z
N MET A 1 -1.54 -4.42 16.46
CA MET A 1 -2.06 -3.28 17.28
C MET A 1 -3.50 -3.57 17.69
N GLN A 2 -3.77 -3.88 18.97
CA GLN A 2 -5.11 -4.36 19.40
C GLN A 2 -6.08 -3.26 19.86
N ASN A 3 -5.60 -2.11 20.32
CA ASN A 3 -6.46 -1.02 20.75
C ASN A 3 -6.36 0.15 19.75
N LEU A 4 -7.39 0.36 18.96
CA LEU A 4 -7.45 1.40 17.92
C LEU A 4 -8.24 2.64 18.37
N ALA A 5 -9.14 2.51 19.36
CA ALA A 5 -10.01 3.60 19.76
C ALA A 5 -9.22 4.82 20.24
N GLY A 6 -9.54 6.00 19.71
CA GLY A 6 -8.88 7.27 20.01
C GLY A 6 -7.51 7.48 19.34
N ARG A 7 -6.92 6.46 18.73
CA ARG A 7 -5.70 6.58 17.93
C ARG A 7 -5.98 7.22 16.57
N THR A 8 -4.95 7.72 15.90
CA THR A 8 -5.09 8.44 14.63
C THR A 8 -4.48 7.65 13.48
N ALA A 9 -5.24 7.51 12.40
CA ALA A 9 -4.79 6.98 11.11
C ALA A 9 -4.64 8.11 10.08
N PHE A 10 -3.57 8.06 9.29
CA PHE A 10 -3.32 8.91 8.14
C PHE A 10 -3.40 8.07 6.87
N VAL A 11 -4.38 8.36 6.00
CA VAL A 11 -4.66 7.56 4.79
C VAL A 11 -4.46 8.43 3.56
N THR A 12 -3.44 8.12 2.73
CA THR A 12 -3.24 8.79 1.44
C THR A 12 -4.13 8.17 0.37
N GLY A 13 -4.65 8.98 -0.58
CA GLY A 13 -5.70 8.56 -1.49
C GLY A 13 -6.97 8.14 -0.73
N GLY A 14 -7.18 8.75 0.44
CA GLY A 14 -8.22 8.37 1.41
C GLY A 14 -9.64 8.81 1.03
N ALA A 15 -9.79 9.57 -0.05
CA ALA A 15 -11.07 10.15 -0.42
C ALA A 15 -11.86 9.31 -1.44
N SER A 16 -11.32 8.19 -1.94
CA SER A 16 -12.05 7.34 -2.88
C SER A 16 -11.60 5.88 -2.83
N GLY A 17 -12.37 4.98 -3.45
CA GLY A 17 -12.02 3.58 -3.66
C GLY A 17 -11.51 2.88 -2.40
N ILE A 18 -10.37 2.20 -2.52
CA ILE A 18 -9.72 1.44 -1.45
C ILE A 18 -9.42 2.33 -0.22
N GLY A 19 -8.85 3.52 -0.44
CA GLY A 19 -8.49 4.43 0.66
C GLY A 19 -9.70 4.88 1.48
N LEU A 20 -10.82 5.17 0.83
CA LEU A 20 -12.06 5.51 1.53
C LEU A 20 -12.62 4.29 2.30
N GLY A 21 -12.55 3.10 1.72
CA GLY A 21 -12.92 1.87 2.44
C GLY A 21 -12.09 1.67 3.71
N ILE A 22 -10.77 1.85 3.62
CA ILE A 22 -9.86 1.80 4.78
C ILE A 22 -10.24 2.88 5.81
N ALA A 23 -10.45 4.12 5.37
CA ALA A 23 -10.83 5.22 6.23
C ALA A 23 -12.14 4.95 6.99
N LYS A 24 -13.16 4.37 6.31
CA LYS A 24 -14.44 3.96 6.92
C LYS A 24 -14.25 2.89 7.99
N ALA A 25 -13.50 1.83 7.68
CA ALA A 25 -13.27 0.74 8.62
C ALA A 25 -12.52 1.22 9.87
N LEU A 26 -11.47 2.03 9.71
CA LEU A 26 -10.70 2.59 10.82
C LEU A 26 -11.52 3.58 11.66
N SER A 27 -12.34 4.41 11.02
CA SER A 27 -13.28 5.30 11.72
C SER A 27 -14.32 4.52 12.50
N GLY A 28 -14.88 3.44 11.92
CA GLY A 28 -15.80 2.51 12.57
C GLY A 28 -15.18 1.81 13.80
N ALA A 29 -13.87 1.52 13.75
CA ALA A 29 -13.10 1.01 14.89
C ALA A 29 -12.77 2.07 15.96
N GLY A 30 -13.28 3.28 15.82
CA GLY A 30 -13.14 4.37 16.81
C GLY A 30 -11.87 5.21 16.67
N MET A 31 -11.14 5.09 15.56
CA MET A 31 -9.98 5.94 15.29
C MET A 31 -10.38 7.35 14.85
N ASN A 32 -9.49 8.31 15.08
CA ASN A 32 -9.46 9.55 14.32
C ASN A 32 -8.84 9.24 12.94
N VAL A 33 -9.40 9.81 11.88
CA VAL A 33 -8.94 9.51 10.52
C VAL A 33 -8.61 10.79 9.76
N VAL A 34 -7.39 10.87 9.27
CA VAL A 34 -6.97 11.87 8.30
C VAL A 34 -7.09 11.25 6.91
N ILE A 35 -7.98 11.79 6.08
CA ILE A 35 -8.07 11.46 4.66
C ILE A 35 -7.29 12.52 3.87
N ALA A 36 -6.24 12.10 3.18
CA ALA A 36 -5.41 12.97 2.36
C ALA A 36 -5.52 12.57 0.89
N ASP A 37 -5.87 13.51 0.01
CA ASP A 37 -6.11 13.25 -1.41
C ASP A 37 -5.74 14.47 -2.26
N ILE A 38 -5.43 14.24 -3.54
CA ILE A 38 -5.13 15.31 -4.48
C ILE A 38 -6.40 15.99 -5.04
N ARG A 39 -7.57 15.33 -4.92
CA ARG A 39 -8.84 15.79 -5.48
C ARG A 39 -9.74 16.41 -4.42
N ASP A 40 -10.01 17.71 -4.53
CA ASP A 40 -10.87 18.45 -3.60
C ASP A 40 -12.33 17.95 -3.63
N ASP A 41 -12.86 17.63 -4.81
CA ASP A 41 -14.21 17.10 -4.98
C ASP A 41 -14.40 15.73 -4.27
N HIS A 42 -13.40 14.86 -4.35
CA HIS A 42 -13.41 13.59 -3.63
C HIS A 42 -13.33 13.79 -2.11
N LEU A 43 -12.50 14.75 -1.65
CA LEU A 43 -12.37 15.05 -0.21
C LEU A 43 -13.70 15.50 0.38
N GLU A 44 -14.44 16.39 -0.29
CA GLU A 44 -15.74 16.86 0.19
C GLU A 44 -16.78 15.73 0.22
N ALA A 45 -16.82 14.89 -0.82
CA ALA A 45 -17.72 13.73 -0.86
C ALA A 45 -17.41 12.72 0.27
N ALA A 46 -16.12 12.42 0.47
CA ALA A 46 -15.67 11.49 1.52
C ALA A 46 -15.96 12.00 2.94
N LYS A 47 -15.81 13.31 3.20
CA LYS A 47 -16.20 13.93 4.47
C LYS A 47 -17.69 13.72 4.76
N ALA A 48 -18.52 13.92 3.77
CA ALA A 48 -19.97 13.71 3.91
C ALA A 48 -20.29 12.22 4.19
N GLU A 49 -19.61 11.29 3.50
CA GLU A 49 -19.81 9.84 3.67
C GLU A 49 -19.30 9.32 5.00
N LEU A 50 -18.17 9.82 5.52
CA LEU A 50 -17.60 9.45 6.82
C LEU A 50 -18.37 10.06 8.01
N GLY A 51 -19.02 11.19 7.82
CA GLY A 51 -20.06 11.74 8.68
C GLY A 51 -19.67 12.14 10.11
N ASN A 52 -18.40 12.09 10.54
CA ASN A 52 -17.98 12.44 11.88
C ASN A 52 -16.94 13.56 11.88
N PRO A 53 -17.36 14.85 11.88
CA PRO A 53 -16.45 15.99 11.74
C PRO A 53 -15.47 16.15 12.93
N LYS A 54 -15.74 15.52 14.07
CA LYS A 54 -14.83 15.57 15.23
C LYS A 54 -13.68 14.55 15.12
N ARG A 55 -13.84 13.53 14.28
CA ARG A 55 -12.87 12.44 14.10
C ARG A 55 -12.31 12.32 12.69
N VAL A 56 -12.79 13.14 11.75
CA VAL A 56 -12.36 13.11 10.34
C VAL A 56 -11.77 14.45 9.97
N LEU A 57 -10.50 14.42 9.50
CA LEU A 57 -9.80 15.57 8.95
C LEU A 57 -9.50 15.29 7.48
N ALA A 58 -9.98 16.14 6.58
CA ALA A 58 -9.69 16.05 5.15
C ALA A 58 -8.61 17.06 4.76
N LEU A 59 -7.56 16.58 4.09
CA LEU A 59 -6.42 17.40 3.70
C LEU A 59 -6.12 17.20 2.22
N LYS A 60 -5.97 18.29 1.49
CA LYS A 60 -5.41 18.25 0.13
C LYS A 60 -3.94 17.88 0.21
N LEU A 61 -3.53 16.88 -0.58
CA LEU A 61 -2.16 16.38 -0.60
C LEU A 61 -1.79 15.82 -1.98
N ASP A 62 -0.76 16.38 -2.58
CA ASP A 62 0.02 15.70 -3.62
C ASP A 62 1.14 14.89 -2.95
N VAL A 63 1.01 13.56 -2.94
CA VAL A 63 2.01 12.67 -2.30
C VAL A 63 3.41 12.78 -2.90
N THR A 64 3.55 13.32 -4.13
CA THR A 64 4.85 13.52 -4.77
C THR A 64 5.59 14.76 -4.27
N ASP A 65 4.88 15.70 -3.61
CA ASP A 65 5.46 16.90 -3.03
C ASP A 65 5.80 16.68 -1.55
N ARG A 66 7.10 16.71 -1.24
CA ARG A 66 7.64 16.49 0.11
C ARG A 66 7.21 17.58 1.10
N LYS A 67 7.10 18.83 0.64
CA LYS A 67 6.69 19.96 1.48
C LYS A 67 5.21 19.88 1.80
N ASP A 68 4.41 19.50 0.81
CA ASP A 68 2.98 19.30 0.98
C ASP A 68 2.70 18.13 1.94
N PHE A 69 3.49 17.05 1.84
CA PHE A 69 3.39 15.92 2.77
C PHE A 69 3.73 16.33 4.21
N ALA A 70 4.80 17.09 4.41
CA ALA A 70 5.17 17.61 5.74
C ALA A 70 4.06 18.49 6.33
N ARG A 71 3.52 19.44 5.53
CA ARG A 71 2.40 20.31 5.91
C ARG A 71 1.15 19.49 6.31
N ALA A 72 0.82 18.47 5.55
CA ALA A 72 -0.32 17.60 5.86
C ALA A 72 -0.12 16.80 7.15
N ALA A 73 1.10 16.33 7.42
CA ALA A 73 1.44 15.66 8.66
C ALA A 73 1.37 16.59 9.88
N ASP A 74 1.86 17.84 9.74
CA ASP A 74 1.76 18.87 10.79
C ASP A 74 0.29 19.19 11.11
N ALA A 75 -0.55 19.32 10.07
CA ALA A 75 -1.98 19.56 10.26
C ALA A 75 -2.69 18.36 10.94
N ALA A 76 -2.28 17.14 10.65
CA ALA A 76 -2.80 15.95 11.30
C ALA A 76 -2.45 15.91 12.80
N GLU A 77 -1.19 16.22 13.15
CA GLU A 77 -0.77 16.33 14.57
C GLU A 77 -1.45 17.51 15.29
N ALA A 78 -1.63 18.65 14.64
CA ALA A 78 -2.36 19.77 15.20
C ALA A 78 -3.84 19.43 15.50
N GLY A 79 -4.47 18.61 14.64
CA GLY A 79 -5.86 18.18 14.82
C GLY A 79 -6.06 17.08 15.84
N PHE A 80 -5.17 16.09 15.89
CA PHE A 80 -5.36 14.86 16.67
C PHE A 80 -4.19 14.48 17.59
N GLY A 81 -3.14 15.28 17.66
CA GLY A 81 -2.00 15.12 18.56
C GLY A 81 -0.95 14.13 18.06
N LYS A 82 -1.29 12.89 17.80
CA LYS A 82 -0.36 11.82 17.42
C LYS A 82 -0.86 11.07 16.19
N ILE A 83 0.04 10.57 15.35
CA ILE A 83 -0.28 9.67 14.26
C ILE A 83 0.23 8.28 14.63
N HIS A 84 -0.65 7.27 14.60
CA HIS A 84 -0.32 5.89 14.99
C HIS A 84 -0.33 4.91 13.81
N VAL A 85 -1.17 5.18 12.80
CA VAL A 85 -1.28 4.33 11.61
C VAL A 85 -1.05 5.18 10.37
N LEU A 86 -0.15 4.73 9.50
CA LEU A 86 0.04 5.27 8.17
C LEU A 86 -0.45 4.25 7.14
N CYS A 87 -1.44 4.63 6.34
CA CYS A 87 -1.85 3.87 5.16
C CYS A 87 -1.40 4.61 3.90
N ASN A 88 -0.25 4.25 3.36
CA ASN A 88 0.22 4.70 2.04
C ASN A 88 -0.60 3.97 0.98
N ASN A 89 -1.71 4.59 0.55
CA ASN A 89 -2.64 3.98 -0.38
C ASN A 89 -2.75 4.74 -1.70
N ALA A 90 -2.43 6.03 -1.76
CA ALA A 90 -2.42 6.79 -3.00
C ALA A 90 -1.65 6.06 -4.11
N GLY A 91 -2.24 5.93 -5.27
CA GLY A 91 -1.62 5.20 -6.37
C GLY A 91 -2.32 5.38 -7.69
N VAL A 92 -1.56 5.23 -8.75
CA VAL A 92 -1.99 5.33 -10.14
C VAL A 92 -1.53 4.10 -10.92
N ALA A 93 -2.12 3.85 -12.08
CA ALA A 93 -1.75 2.72 -12.92
C ALA A 93 -1.83 3.07 -14.40
N VAL A 94 -0.84 2.59 -15.13
CA VAL A 94 -0.87 2.48 -16.59
C VAL A 94 -0.64 1.02 -17.00
N VAL A 95 -1.26 0.59 -18.09
CA VAL A 95 -1.13 -0.79 -18.60
C VAL A 95 -0.98 -0.73 -20.11
N GLY A 96 0.04 -1.39 -20.62
CA GLY A 96 0.33 -1.49 -22.04
C GLY A 96 1.67 -2.20 -22.31
N PRO A 97 2.01 -2.45 -23.59
CA PRO A 97 3.29 -3.07 -23.95
C PRO A 97 4.48 -2.24 -23.49
N THR A 98 5.47 -2.88 -22.86
CA THR A 98 6.67 -2.21 -22.34
C THR A 98 7.41 -1.38 -23.39
N ALA A 99 7.39 -1.83 -24.65
CA ALA A 99 8.04 -1.14 -25.76
C ALA A 99 7.41 0.24 -26.10
N LEU A 100 6.20 0.51 -25.66
CA LEU A 100 5.51 1.79 -25.85
C LEU A 100 5.69 2.76 -24.67
N ALA A 101 6.25 2.29 -23.56
CA ALA A 101 6.43 3.12 -22.35
C ALA A 101 7.32 4.31 -22.61
N THR A 102 6.88 5.50 -22.18
CA THR A 102 7.70 6.70 -22.17
C THR A 102 8.35 6.93 -20.80
N TYR A 103 9.36 7.78 -20.72
CA TYR A 103 9.91 8.22 -19.44
C TYR A 103 8.85 8.89 -18.57
N ALA A 104 7.93 9.65 -19.17
CA ALA A 104 6.84 10.31 -18.45
C ALA A 104 5.86 9.30 -17.82
N ASP A 105 5.65 8.13 -18.44
CA ASP A 105 4.88 7.04 -17.82
C ASP A 105 5.59 6.48 -16.58
N TRP A 106 6.90 6.23 -16.69
CA TRP A 106 7.73 5.79 -15.56
C TRP A 106 7.77 6.82 -14.45
N ASP A 107 8.07 8.08 -14.75
CA ASP A 107 8.18 9.16 -13.78
C ASP A 107 6.87 9.37 -13.02
N TRP A 108 5.73 9.31 -13.72
CA TRP A 108 4.44 9.49 -13.09
C TRP A 108 4.10 8.33 -12.14
N VAL A 109 4.16 7.10 -12.62
CA VAL A 109 3.75 5.94 -11.82
C VAL A 109 4.72 5.71 -10.66
N MET A 110 6.03 5.76 -10.91
CA MET A 110 7.04 5.60 -9.86
C MET A 110 7.01 6.78 -8.88
N GLY A 111 6.81 8.00 -9.38
CA GLY A 111 6.70 9.19 -8.55
C GLY A 111 5.54 9.12 -7.56
N VAL A 112 4.36 8.68 -8.00
CA VAL A 112 3.19 8.54 -7.13
C VAL A 112 3.30 7.28 -6.25
N ASN A 113 3.45 6.09 -6.88
CA ASN A 113 3.29 4.82 -6.16
C ASN A 113 4.46 4.52 -5.22
N LEU A 114 5.70 4.82 -5.62
CA LEU A 114 6.89 4.58 -4.82
C LEU A 114 7.39 5.86 -4.16
N GLY A 115 7.56 6.94 -4.91
CA GLY A 115 8.00 8.23 -4.37
C GLY A 115 7.06 8.76 -3.29
N GLY A 116 5.74 8.72 -3.54
CA GLY A 116 4.73 9.09 -2.55
C GLY A 116 4.77 8.21 -1.30
N THR A 117 4.95 6.90 -1.46
CA THR A 117 5.14 5.97 -0.32
C THR A 117 6.40 6.32 0.49
N ILE A 118 7.53 6.59 -0.18
CA ILE A 118 8.78 7.02 0.48
C ILE A 118 8.54 8.32 1.25
N ASN A 119 7.88 9.31 0.64
CA ASN A 119 7.56 10.57 1.31
C ASN A 119 6.71 10.35 2.57
N GLY A 120 5.73 9.44 2.50
CA GLY A 120 4.91 9.06 3.66
C GLY A 120 5.74 8.45 4.78
N ILE A 121 6.60 7.49 4.47
CA ILE A 121 7.47 6.83 5.45
C ILE A 121 8.43 7.85 6.08
N VAL A 122 9.17 8.60 5.27
CA VAL A 122 10.17 9.56 5.76
C VAL A 122 9.53 10.66 6.61
N THR A 123 8.29 11.04 6.32
CA THR A 123 7.59 12.10 7.06
C THR A 123 6.88 11.58 8.31
N ILE A 124 6.23 10.41 8.26
CA ILE A 124 5.35 9.94 9.35
C ILE A 124 6.07 8.98 10.31
N LEU A 125 6.97 8.11 9.85
CA LEU A 125 7.65 7.15 10.72
C LEU A 125 8.39 7.82 11.90
N PRO A 126 9.17 8.92 11.72
CA PRO A 126 9.80 9.59 12.85
C PRO A 126 8.80 10.15 13.87
N ARG A 127 7.57 10.49 13.44
CA ARG A 127 6.49 10.98 14.32
C ARG A 127 5.91 9.83 15.15
N ILE A 128 5.76 8.65 14.54
CA ILE A 128 5.35 7.41 15.24
C ILE A 128 6.43 7.02 16.26
N GLN A 129 7.69 7.02 15.89
CA GLN A 129 8.81 6.68 16.78
C GLN A 129 8.89 7.65 17.96
N ARG A 130 8.72 8.97 17.72
CA ARG A 130 8.83 10.01 18.72
C ARG A 130 7.86 9.86 19.90
N HIS A 131 6.63 9.41 19.68
CA HIS A 131 5.67 9.23 20.77
C HIS A 131 5.80 7.88 21.49
N GLY A 132 6.49 6.89 20.93
CA GLY A 132 6.83 5.62 21.58
C GLY A 132 5.66 4.70 21.94
N GLU A 133 4.45 4.95 21.41
CA GLU A 133 3.26 4.12 21.67
C GLU A 133 3.09 2.97 20.68
N GLY A 134 4.12 2.74 19.86
CA GLY A 134 4.06 1.83 18.73
C GLY A 134 3.18 2.35 17.59
N GLY A 135 3.08 1.61 16.51
CA GLY A 135 2.35 2.03 15.32
C GLY A 135 2.14 0.94 14.29
N HIS A 136 1.51 1.33 13.17
CA HIS A 136 1.34 0.42 12.04
C HIS A 136 1.50 1.18 10.71
N ILE A 137 2.30 0.63 9.81
CA ILE A 137 2.48 1.17 8.46
C ILE A 137 1.94 0.13 7.47
N VAL A 138 0.91 0.52 6.72
CA VAL A 138 0.34 -0.29 5.63
C VAL A 138 0.68 0.36 4.30
N ASN A 139 1.37 -0.36 3.42
CA ASN A 139 1.56 0.08 2.03
C ASN A 139 0.65 -0.70 1.11
N THR A 140 -0.17 0.01 0.34
CA THR A 140 -0.98 -0.59 -0.71
C THR A 140 -0.09 -0.98 -1.90
N ALA A 141 0.37 -2.22 -1.88
CA ALA A 141 1.00 -2.89 -3.00
C ALA A 141 -0.05 -3.33 -4.03
N SER A 142 0.00 -4.54 -4.48
CA SER A 142 -0.99 -5.22 -5.36
C SER A 142 -0.59 -6.68 -5.49
N MET A 143 -1.51 -7.55 -5.88
CA MET A 143 -1.14 -8.86 -6.40
C MET A 143 -0.18 -8.77 -7.60
N SER A 144 -0.22 -7.68 -8.38
CA SER A 144 0.77 -7.43 -9.45
C SER A 144 2.21 -7.22 -8.95
N GLY A 145 2.41 -6.97 -7.67
CA GLY A 145 3.75 -6.93 -7.04
C GLY A 145 4.29 -8.32 -6.73
N LEU A 146 3.40 -9.29 -6.48
CA LEU A 146 3.74 -10.69 -6.21
C LEU A 146 3.63 -11.56 -7.46
N LEU A 147 2.67 -11.29 -8.33
CA LEU A 147 2.37 -12.01 -9.57
C LEU A 147 2.36 -11.02 -10.74
N PRO A 148 3.53 -10.49 -11.15
CA PRO A 148 3.59 -9.57 -12.28
C PRO A 148 3.13 -10.25 -13.57
N HIS A 149 2.36 -9.53 -14.39
CA HIS A 149 1.85 -10.03 -15.67
C HIS A 149 2.24 -9.11 -16.83
N SER A 150 2.19 -9.64 -18.04
CA SER A 150 2.48 -8.88 -19.27
C SER A 150 1.60 -7.62 -19.37
N GLY A 151 2.19 -6.53 -19.82
CA GLY A 151 1.52 -5.24 -19.98
C GLY A 151 1.46 -4.38 -18.70
N ALA A 152 1.87 -4.90 -17.55
CA ALA A 152 1.86 -4.16 -16.29
C ALA A 152 3.28 -3.84 -15.77
N THR A 153 4.27 -3.70 -16.64
CA THR A 153 5.69 -3.58 -16.24
C THR A 153 5.91 -2.43 -15.24
N ILE A 154 5.49 -1.21 -15.55
CA ILE A 154 5.73 -0.05 -14.69
C ILE A 154 4.96 -0.21 -13.37
N TYR A 155 3.68 -0.55 -13.46
CA TYR A 155 2.83 -0.74 -12.30
C TYR A 155 3.33 -1.88 -11.40
N GLY A 156 3.59 -3.06 -11.99
CA GLY A 156 4.12 -4.23 -11.29
C GLY A 156 5.45 -3.94 -10.59
N THR A 157 6.36 -3.22 -11.26
CA THR A 157 7.63 -2.78 -10.66
C THR A 157 7.39 -1.91 -9.43
N SER A 158 6.51 -0.90 -9.52
CA SER A 158 6.21 -0.03 -8.38
C SER A 158 5.59 -0.79 -7.20
N LYS A 159 4.74 -1.78 -7.49
CA LYS A 159 4.06 -2.59 -6.46
C LYS A 159 4.96 -3.68 -5.88
N GLY A 160 5.88 -4.24 -6.66
CA GLY A 160 6.94 -5.13 -6.16
C GLY A 160 7.90 -4.43 -5.20
N ALA A 161 8.30 -3.20 -5.55
CA ALA A 161 9.11 -2.37 -4.65
C ALA A 161 8.41 -2.07 -3.31
N ALA A 162 7.08 -1.84 -3.33
CA ALA A 162 6.29 -1.63 -2.12
C ALA A 162 6.25 -2.88 -1.22
N VAL A 163 6.18 -4.09 -1.80
CA VAL A 163 6.25 -5.36 -1.04
C VAL A 163 7.61 -5.49 -0.36
N ALA A 164 8.70 -5.41 -1.14
CA ALA A 164 10.06 -5.55 -0.62
C ALA A 164 10.37 -4.53 0.50
N MET A 165 9.87 -3.30 0.35
CA MET A 165 10.02 -2.25 1.37
C MET A 165 9.37 -2.66 2.70
N MET A 166 8.16 -3.22 2.68
CA MET A 166 7.48 -3.66 3.90
C MET A 166 8.15 -4.87 4.54
N GLU A 167 8.68 -5.79 3.74
CA GLU A 167 9.46 -6.93 4.22
C GLU A 167 10.74 -6.48 4.95
N CYS A 168 11.49 -5.53 4.37
CA CYS A 168 12.68 -4.98 5.03
C CYS A 168 12.33 -4.24 6.32
N MET A 169 11.37 -3.31 6.26
CA MET A 169 10.97 -2.49 7.40
C MET A 169 10.36 -3.32 8.54
N ARG A 170 9.69 -4.44 8.24
CA ARG A 170 9.06 -5.30 9.26
C ARG A 170 10.10 -5.82 10.26
N GLY A 171 11.20 -6.40 9.77
CA GLY A 171 12.24 -6.93 10.64
C GLY A 171 12.97 -5.86 11.45
N GLU A 172 13.03 -4.64 10.91
CA GLU A 172 13.72 -3.51 11.51
C GLU A 172 12.89 -2.82 12.60
N LEU A 173 11.58 -2.63 12.37
CA LEU A 173 10.71 -1.79 13.20
C LEU A 173 9.84 -2.57 14.20
N GLU A 174 9.64 -3.87 14.00
CA GLU A 174 8.85 -4.70 14.93
C GLU A 174 9.39 -4.68 16.37
N PRO A 175 10.72 -4.65 16.62
CA PRO A 175 11.25 -4.49 17.98
C PRO A 175 10.88 -3.15 18.65
N GLU A 176 10.57 -2.11 17.86
CA GLU A 176 10.08 -0.82 18.35
C GLU A 176 8.56 -0.79 18.54
N GLY A 177 7.87 -1.91 18.32
CA GLY A 177 6.41 -1.99 18.35
C GLY A 177 5.72 -1.36 17.14
N ILE A 178 6.45 -1.14 16.03
CA ILE A 178 5.91 -0.59 14.78
C ILE A 178 5.81 -1.73 13.77
N ILE A 179 4.58 -2.05 13.39
CA ILE A 179 4.27 -3.14 12.48
C ILE A 179 4.21 -2.62 11.04
N CYS A 180 4.75 -3.39 10.10
CA CYS A 180 4.71 -3.07 8.67
C CYS A 180 3.94 -4.14 7.92
N SER A 181 3.02 -3.73 7.04
CA SER A 181 2.18 -4.62 6.23
C SER A 181 2.20 -4.23 4.76
N ALA A 182 2.42 -5.22 3.89
CA ALA A 182 2.17 -5.11 2.46
C ALA A 182 0.72 -5.51 2.17
N PHE A 183 -0.12 -4.54 1.87
CA PHE A 183 -1.49 -4.80 1.45
C PHE A 183 -1.48 -5.11 -0.06
N CYS A 184 -1.85 -6.34 -0.42
CA CYS A 184 -1.78 -6.88 -1.77
C CYS A 184 -3.19 -7.20 -2.32
N PRO A 185 -3.99 -6.19 -2.69
CA PRO A 185 -5.31 -6.43 -3.25
C PRO A 185 -5.26 -7.04 -4.65
N GLY A 186 -6.28 -7.85 -4.98
CA GLY A 186 -6.66 -8.18 -6.33
C GLY A 186 -7.55 -7.12 -6.95
N ALA A 187 -8.56 -7.52 -7.73
CA ALA A 187 -9.52 -6.60 -8.36
C ALA A 187 -10.49 -6.00 -7.33
N VAL A 188 -10.52 -4.67 -7.25
CA VAL A 188 -11.34 -3.90 -6.29
C VAL A 188 -12.09 -2.79 -7.02
N GLN A 189 -13.33 -2.54 -6.61
CA GLN A 189 -14.13 -1.42 -7.07
C GLN A 189 -13.48 -0.10 -6.66
N SER A 190 -12.73 0.51 -7.58
CA SER A 190 -11.98 1.73 -7.32
C SER A 190 -11.88 2.62 -8.55
N ASN A 191 -11.40 3.85 -8.38
CA ASN A 191 -11.21 4.82 -9.46
C ASN A 191 -9.87 4.67 -10.19
N ILE A 192 -9.11 3.59 -9.96
CA ILE A 192 -7.77 3.43 -10.54
C ILE A 192 -7.76 3.42 -12.07
N ALA A 193 -8.85 2.97 -12.70
CA ALA A 193 -9.01 3.05 -14.16
C ALA A 193 -9.08 4.49 -14.69
N LYS A 194 -9.46 5.45 -13.83
CA LYS A 194 -9.54 6.88 -14.14
C LYS A 194 -8.33 7.67 -13.65
N ALA A 195 -7.25 6.99 -13.23
CA ALA A 195 -6.06 7.64 -12.70
C ALA A 195 -5.47 8.70 -13.65
N GLY A 196 -5.60 8.50 -14.97
CA GLY A 196 -5.16 9.46 -15.99
C GLY A 196 -5.72 10.88 -15.83
N GLU A 197 -6.90 11.05 -15.18
CA GLU A 197 -7.48 12.36 -14.88
C GLU A 197 -6.61 13.20 -13.93
N THR A 198 -5.75 12.56 -13.14
CA THR A 198 -4.84 13.23 -12.19
C THR A 198 -3.41 13.35 -12.70
N ARG A 199 -3.16 12.92 -13.96
CA ARG A 199 -1.82 12.98 -14.56
C ARG A 199 -1.40 14.43 -14.78
N PRO A 200 -0.25 14.88 -14.24
CA PRO A 200 0.15 16.27 -14.37
C PRO A 200 0.52 16.60 -15.81
N PRO A 201 0.21 17.83 -16.31
CA PRO A 201 0.49 18.24 -17.69
C PRO A 201 1.95 18.07 -18.13
N LYS A 202 2.91 18.27 -17.22
CA LYS A 202 4.35 18.07 -17.47
C LYS A 202 4.72 16.62 -17.81
N LEU A 203 3.88 15.66 -17.48
CA LEU A 203 4.04 14.23 -17.73
C LEU A 203 2.98 13.69 -18.70
N ALA A 204 2.36 14.54 -19.53
CA ALA A 204 1.26 14.17 -20.42
C ALA A 204 1.68 13.21 -21.56
N ASP A 205 2.96 13.19 -21.91
CA ASP A 205 3.49 12.26 -22.92
C ASP A 205 3.37 10.81 -22.45
N SER A 206 2.44 10.05 -23.06
CA SER A 206 2.14 8.67 -22.69
C SER A 206 2.06 7.77 -23.89
N GLY A 207 2.83 6.69 -23.85
CA GLY A 207 2.72 5.60 -24.82
C GLY A 207 1.45 4.73 -24.64
N TYR A 208 0.69 4.96 -23.57
CA TYR A 208 -0.49 4.15 -23.20
C TYR A 208 -1.83 4.89 -23.32
N ALA A 209 -1.85 6.09 -23.88
CA ALA A 209 -3.06 6.92 -23.96
C ALA A 209 -4.27 6.22 -24.58
N GLU A 210 -4.08 5.41 -25.63
CA GLU A 210 -5.18 4.65 -26.25
C GLU A 210 -5.61 3.45 -25.40
N ALA A 211 -4.67 2.75 -24.77
CA ALA A 211 -4.98 1.62 -23.89
C ALA A 211 -5.76 2.09 -22.63
N ASP A 212 -5.43 3.26 -22.09
CA ASP A 212 -6.13 3.84 -20.94
C ASP A 212 -7.57 4.24 -21.28
N LYS A 213 -7.84 4.76 -22.47
CA LYS A 213 -9.22 5.02 -22.94
C LYS A 213 -10.06 3.74 -22.99
N GLY A 214 -9.50 2.64 -23.51
CA GLY A 214 -10.18 1.33 -23.55
C GLY A 214 -10.47 0.76 -22.16
N ARG A 215 -9.58 1.00 -21.19
CA ARG A 215 -9.76 0.55 -19.79
C ARG A 215 -10.90 1.24 -19.07
N GLN A 216 -11.07 2.54 -19.30
CA GLN A 216 -12.14 3.33 -18.69
C GLN A 216 -13.54 2.89 -19.13
N GLN A 217 -13.66 2.25 -20.29
CA GLN A 217 -14.94 1.81 -20.87
C GLN A 217 -15.35 0.38 -20.50
N ASN A 218 -14.50 -0.39 -19.82
CA ASN A 218 -14.71 -1.82 -19.62
C ASN A 218 -15.27 -2.15 -18.23
N ASP A 219 -16.50 -1.67 -17.95
CA ASP A 219 -17.18 -1.89 -16.67
C ASP A 219 -17.92 -3.24 -16.55
N LYS A 220 -17.84 -4.11 -17.58
CA LYS A 220 -18.62 -5.37 -17.65
C LYS A 220 -18.37 -6.31 -16.46
N PHE A 221 -17.17 -6.31 -15.91
CA PHE A 221 -16.78 -7.20 -14.81
C PHE A 221 -16.69 -6.50 -13.45
N PHE A 222 -17.08 -5.22 -13.38
CA PHE A 222 -16.95 -4.44 -12.15
C PHE A 222 -17.76 -5.03 -10.98
N HIS A 223 -18.88 -5.69 -11.27
CA HIS A 223 -19.70 -6.38 -10.27
C HIS A 223 -19.02 -7.61 -9.63
N LEU A 224 -17.96 -8.16 -10.25
CA LEU A 224 -17.16 -9.27 -9.71
C LEU A 224 -16.04 -8.79 -8.76
N PHE A 225 -15.79 -7.48 -8.74
CA PHE A 225 -14.72 -6.92 -7.94
C PHE A 225 -15.17 -6.76 -6.49
N ARG A 226 -14.24 -6.94 -5.56
CA ARG A 226 -14.48 -6.67 -4.14
C ARG A 226 -14.86 -5.22 -3.93
N THR A 227 -15.80 -4.98 -3.02
CA THR A 227 -16.24 -3.63 -2.66
C THR A 227 -15.18 -2.92 -1.80
N LYS A 228 -15.25 -1.58 -1.75
CA LYS A 228 -14.36 -0.79 -0.88
C LYS A 228 -14.58 -1.12 0.60
N GLU A 229 -15.80 -1.46 1.00
CA GLU A 229 -16.17 -1.84 2.36
C GLU A 229 -15.51 -3.17 2.77
N GLU A 230 -15.63 -4.22 1.96
CA GLU A 230 -14.95 -5.51 2.19
C GLU A 230 -13.43 -5.34 2.32
N ILE A 231 -12.86 -4.48 1.49
CA ILE A 231 -11.42 -4.19 1.49
C ILE A 231 -11.00 -3.42 2.73
N GLY A 232 -11.79 -2.42 3.13
CA GLY A 232 -11.53 -1.67 4.35
C GLY A 232 -11.52 -2.57 5.59
N GLU A 233 -12.52 -3.44 5.70
CA GLU A 233 -12.60 -4.42 6.79
C GLU A 233 -11.41 -5.41 6.75
N ARG A 234 -11.03 -5.88 5.56
CA ARG A 234 -9.87 -6.79 5.42
C ARG A 234 -8.56 -6.14 5.88
N VAL A 235 -8.36 -4.85 5.56
CA VAL A 235 -7.17 -4.10 6.03
C VAL A 235 -7.23 -3.91 7.54
N LEU A 236 -8.39 -3.56 8.10
CA LEU A 236 -8.58 -3.45 9.55
C LEU A 236 -8.21 -4.76 10.25
N GLN A 237 -8.68 -5.91 9.77
CA GLN A 237 -8.33 -7.21 10.32
C GLN A 237 -6.82 -7.49 10.21
N GLY A 238 -6.19 -7.14 9.09
CA GLY A 238 -4.74 -7.27 8.92
C GLY A 238 -3.94 -6.44 9.92
N ILE A 239 -4.40 -5.23 10.23
CA ILE A 239 -3.81 -4.37 11.26
C ILE A 239 -3.98 -4.98 12.65
N LEU A 240 -5.18 -5.46 12.99
CA LEU A 240 -5.47 -6.08 14.29
C LEU A 240 -4.66 -7.37 14.52
N ASN A 241 -4.40 -8.12 13.46
CA ASN A 241 -3.67 -9.39 13.50
C ASN A 241 -2.17 -9.23 13.26
N ASP A 242 -1.67 -8.02 13.05
CA ASP A 242 -0.26 -7.73 12.75
C ASP A 242 0.29 -8.49 11.53
N GLU A 243 -0.54 -8.70 10.49
CA GLU A 243 -0.18 -9.45 9.30
C GLU A 243 0.89 -8.72 8.46
N LEU A 244 1.89 -9.45 7.97
CA LEU A 244 2.87 -8.89 7.01
C LEU A 244 2.24 -8.76 5.61
N TYR A 245 1.49 -9.77 5.18
CA TYR A 245 0.81 -9.76 3.88
C TYR A 245 -0.70 -9.74 4.07
N ILE A 246 -1.33 -8.63 3.76
CA ILE A 246 -2.79 -8.48 3.77
C ILE A 246 -3.30 -8.79 2.37
N MET A 247 -3.74 -10.01 2.12
CA MET A 247 -4.28 -10.46 0.84
C MET A 247 -5.81 -10.53 0.87
N THR A 248 -6.45 -10.37 -0.29
CA THR A 248 -7.91 -10.22 -0.40
C THR A 248 -8.62 -11.34 -1.16
N HIS A 249 -7.90 -12.15 -1.96
CA HIS A 249 -8.49 -13.13 -2.87
C HIS A 249 -7.75 -14.46 -2.73
N SER A 250 -8.49 -15.53 -2.49
CA SER A 250 -7.96 -16.90 -2.38
C SER A 250 -7.48 -17.47 -3.72
N GLU A 251 -8.01 -16.94 -4.82
CA GLU A 251 -7.76 -17.37 -6.19
C GLU A 251 -6.28 -17.20 -6.61
N PHE A 252 -5.55 -16.33 -5.94
CA PHE A 252 -4.13 -16.10 -6.22
C PHE A 252 -3.18 -17.14 -5.61
N ARG A 253 -3.68 -18.03 -4.74
CA ARG A 253 -2.84 -19.00 -4.01
C ARG A 253 -1.95 -19.81 -4.95
N GLN A 254 -2.54 -20.45 -5.95
CA GLN A 254 -1.80 -21.29 -6.89
C GLN A 254 -0.70 -20.52 -7.62
N GLY A 255 -0.98 -19.30 -8.10
CA GLY A 255 0.02 -18.48 -8.77
C GLY A 255 1.20 -18.10 -7.86
N VAL A 256 0.95 -17.83 -6.58
CA VAL A 256 2.02 -17.56 -5.61
C VAL A 256 2.87 -18.81 -5.38
N GLU A 257 2.25 -19.98 -5.26
CA GLU A 257 2.95 -21.26 -5.12
C GLU A 257 3.80 -21.58 -6.35
N ASP A 258 3.25 -21.42 -7.56
CA ASP A 258 3.96 -21.65 -8.83
C ASP A 258 5.19 -20.75 -8.95
N ARG A 259 5.04 -19.46 -8.61
CA ARG A 259 6.17 -18.51 -8.59
C ARG A 259 7.24 -18.93 -7.59
N ALA A 260 6.86 -19.30 -6.38
CA ALA A 260 7.81 -19.74 -5.36
C ALA A 260 8.56 -21.01 -5.80
N GLN A 261 7.86 -21.99 -6.40
CA GLN A 261 8.45 -23.19 -6.94
C GLN A 261 9.43 -22.89 -8.08
N ALA A 262 9.08 -22.01 -9.00
CA ALA A 262 9.96 -21.60 -10.09
C ALA A 262 11.25 -20.95 -9.58
N MET A 263 11.14 -20.08 -8.55
CA MET A 263 12.31 -19.48 -7.91
C MET A 263 13.19 -20.53 -7.23
N CYS A 264 12.60 -21.46 -6.46
CA CYS A 264 13.33 -22.55 -5.83
C CYS A 264 14.03 -23.46 -6.84
N ALA A 265 13.35 -23.79 -7.95
CA ALA A 265 13.93 -24.62 -9.01
C ALA A 265 15.10 -23.95 -9.74
N ALA A 266 15.17 -22.62 -9.74
CA ALA A 266 16.27 -21.87 -10.34
C ALA A 266 17.52 -21.81 -9.44
N VAL A 267 17.42 -22.18 -8.16
CA VAL A 267 18.59 -22.25 -7.26
C VAL A 267 19.47 -23.43 -7.69
N PRO A 268 20.77 -23.23 -7.98
CA PRO A 268 21.62 -24.30 -8.48
C PRO A 268 21.85 -25.38 -7.41
N ASN A 269 21.86 -26.63 -7.84
CA ASN A 269 22.22 -27.78 -6.99
C ASN A 269 23.76 -27.97 -6.97
N LEU A 270 24.45 -27.15 -6.20
CA LEU A 270 25.90 -27.18 -6.00
C LEU A 270 26.23 -27.61 -4.57
N PRO A 271 27.42 -28.17 -4.31
CA PRO A 271 27.89 -28.43 -2.96
C PRO A 271 27.88 -27.12 -2.14
N GLU A 272 27.33 -27.17 -0.94
CA GLU A 272 27.28 -26.02 -0.06
C GLU A 272 28.67 -25.72 0.54
N ASN A 273 29.01 -24.45 0.66
CA ASN A 273 30.21 -24.00 1.33
C ASN A 273 29.90 -23.68 2.79
N GLU A 274 30.34 -24.52 3.71
CA GLU A 274 30.04 -24.41 5.15
C GLU A 274 30.63 -23.14 5.78
N GLU A 275 31.82 -22.70 5.33
CA GLU A 275 32.43 -21.45 5.81
C GLU A 275 31.58 -20.24 5.35
N TYR A 276 31.14 -20.27 4.10
CA TYR A 276 30.26 -19.22 3.56
C TYR A 276 28.92 -19.18 4.30
N LYS A 277 28.31 -20.34 4.56
CA LYS A 277 27.06 -20.44 5.35
C LYS A 277 27.25 -19.91 6.77
N LYS A 278 28.35 -20.24 7.42
CA LYS A 278 28.66 -19.76 8.78
C LYS A 278 28.86 -18.24 8.81
N THR A 279 29.52 -17.69 7.80
CA THR A 279 29.89 -16.26 7.75
C THR A 279 28.69 -15.39 7.32
N PHE A 280 27.93 -15.83 6.32
CA PHE A 280 26.88 -15.04 5.68
C PHE A 280 25.47 -15.61 5.88
N GLY A 281 25.26 -16.50 6.85
CA GLY A 281 23.99 -17.19 7.08
C GLY A 281 22.80 -16.25 7.29
N PHE A 282 23.03 -15.04 7.79
CA PHE A 282 22.01 -14.00 7.96
C PHE A 282 21.41 -13.51 6.63
N LEU A 283 22.08 -13.75 5.47
CA LEU A 283 21.57 -13.41 4.15
C LEU A 283 20.65 -14.49 3.55
N PHE A 284 20.69 -15.73 4.06
CA PHE A 284 20.02 -16.87 3.40
C PHE A 284 18.59 -17.08 3.87
N ARG A 285 18.22 -16.50 4.99
CA ARG A 285 16.86 -16.62 5.54
C ARG A 285 16.45 -15.31 6.22
N ASN A 286 15.33 -14.78 5.77
CA ASN A 286 14.71 -13.67 6.49
C ASN A 286 13.72 -14.27 7.51
N PRO A 287 13.93 -14.10 8.83
CA PRO A 287 13.08 -14.68 9.87
C PRO A 287 11.63 -14.19 9.81
N ILE A 288 11.37 -13.03 9.21
CA ILE A 288 10.00 -12.48 9.09
C ILE A 288 9.08 -13.42 8.31
N HIS A 289 9.58 -14.12 7.29
CA HIS A 289 8.75 -15.04 6.49
C HIS A 289 8.33 -16.27 7.29
N ALA A 290 9.22 -16.82 8.11
CA ALA A 290 8.90 -17.94 9.00
C ALA A 290 7.92 -17.50 10.10
N ALA A 291 8.13 -16.32 10.69
CA ALA A 291 7.25 -15.75 11.70
C ALA A 291 5.85 -15.49 11.13
N GLU A 292 5.75 -14.95 9.91
CA GLU A 292 4.45 -14.73 9.24
C GLU A 292 3.75 -16.05 8.92
N ALA A 293 4.47 -17.04 8.40
CA ALA A 293 3.90 -18.35 8.13
C ALA A 293 3.41 -19.04 9.40
N ALA A 294 4.07 -18.86 10.54
CA ALA A 294 3.62 -19.34 11.85
C ALA A 294 2.36 -18.60 12.31
N ARG A 295 2.34 -17.27 12.23
CA ARG A 295 1.18 -16.43 12.58
C ARG A 295 -0.07 -16.84 11.80
N GLN A 296 0.04 -17.02 10.48
CA GLN A 296 -1.08 -17.42 9.62
C GLN A 296 -1.64 -18.81 9.94
N ARG A 297 -0.85 -19.67 10.57
CA ARG A 297 -1.27 -20.99 11.07
C ARG A 297 -1.78 -20.96 12.51
N GLY A 298 -1.88 -19.80 13.15
CA GLY A 298 -2.27 -19.65 14.55
C GLY A 298 -1.22 -20.16 15.55
N LEU A 299 0.03 -20.34 15.09
CA LEU A 299 1.17 -20.69 15.94
C LEU A 299 1.80 -19.39 16.47
N LYS A 300 2.24 -19.39 17.73
CA LYS A 300 3.07 -18.27 18.23
C LYS A 300 4.38 -18.25 17.45
N PRO A 301 4.80 -17.09 16.92
CA PRO A 301 6.08 -16.96 16.23
C PRO A 301 7.27 -17.21 17.16
#